data_e403b8ede7ee370d947373fabc89e82e
#
_entry.id   e403b8ede7ee370d947373fabc89e82e
#
_cell.length_a   1.000
_cell.length_b   1.000
_cell.length_c   1.000
_cell.angle_alpha   90.00
_cell.angle_beta   90.00
_cell.angle_gamma   90.00
#
_symmetry.space_group_name_H-M   'P 1'
#
loop_
_entity.id
_entity.type
_entity.pdbx_description
1 polymer ?
#
loop_
_entity_poly.entity_id
_entity_poly.type
_entity_poly.pdbx_seq_one_letter_code
_entity_poly.pdbx_strand_id
1 'polypeptide(L)'
;MLLSIDVGIKNLAMCIIASDTKKIHYWDVSGVPPMHADGLFPCMKRHLDERSAHFQSVRTVIIEKQPDKNRGIKSVEHFLHAYFLVHDKDVVIWDARHKIPDVVGPGRAQYIKRKNTSIERCRLFLEETNKEHCAHFEAHKKKDDLADTVMQALSFIDARKDAPPTPKTPTPRKPTENQTRTKYSKANLAYLYKTNAKQDARFKKDLARYYSGLDELIKEFGLSKVNE
;
A
#
# COMPACT_ATOMS: atom_id res chain seq x y z
N MET A 1 -4.86 9.04 14.39
CA MET A 1 -5.37 9.53 13.09
C MET A 1 -5.09 8.52 12.01
N LEU A 2 -5.97 8.45 11.02
CA LEU A 2 -5.88 7.65 9.79
C LEU A 2 -5.70 8.60 8.60
N LEU A 3 -4.71 8.36 7.75
CA LEU A 3 -4.56 8.99 6.44
C LEU A 3 -5.06 8.04 5.36
N SER A 4 -5.99 8.47 4.54
CA SER A 4 -6.50 7.76 3.37
C SER A 4 -6.02 8.46 2.10
N ILE A 5 -5.44 7.69 1.18
CA ILE A 5 -4.86 8.18 -0.07
C ILE A 5 -5.53 7.48 -1.25
N ASP A 6 -6.12 8.28 -2.13
CA ASP A 6 -6.52 7.86 -3.47
C ASP A 6 -5.39 8.22 -4.46
N VAL A 7 -4.86 7.20 -5.15
CA VAL A 7 -3.58 7.32 -5.85
C VAL A 7 -3.74 7.95 -7.23
N GLY A 8 -3.14 9.09 -7.44
CA GLY A 8 -3.09 9.76 -8.72
C GLY A 8 -1.87 10.66 -8.87
N ILE A 9 -1.41 10.88 -10.10
CA ILE A 9 -0.33 11.84 -10.39
C ILE A 9 -0.90 13.25 -10.54
N LYS A 10 -1.98 13.38 -11.31
CA LYS A 10 -2.66 14.66 -11.54
C LYS A 10 -3.60 15.04 -10.41
N ASN A 11 -4.18 14.06 -9.74
CA ASN A 11 -5.15 14.21 -8.68
C ASN A 11 -4.77 13.23 -7.57
N LEU A 12 -3.79 13.58 -6.76
CA LEU A 12 -3.47 12.85 -5.54
C LEU A 12 -4.42 13.35 -4.46
N ALA A 13 -5.36 12.51 -4.05
CA ALA A 13 -6.32 12.90 -3.02
C ALA A 13 -5.93 12.31 -1.67
N MET A 14 -6.04 13.12 -0.62
CA MET A 14 -5.68 12.77 0.75
C MET A 14 -6.75 13.21 1.73
N CYS A 15 -7.11 12.34 2.69
CA CYS A 15 -8.00 12.64 3.80
C CYS A 15 -7.40 12.14 5.11
N ILE A 16 -7.22 13.04 6.08
CA ILE A 16 -6.86 12.67 7.46
C ILE A 16 -8.10 12.72 8.31
N ILE A 17 -8.46 11.60 8.90
CA ILE A 17 -9.67 11.43 9.69
C ILE A 17 -9.36 10.79 11.04
N ALA A 18 -10.03 11.24 12.09
CA ALA A 18 -9.99 10.58 13.39
C ALA A 18 -10.81 9.27 13.34
N SER A 19 -10.20 8.14 13.73
CA SER A 19 -10.86 6.83 13.61
C SER A 19 -12.02 6.63 14.57
N ASP A 20 -12.02 7.32 15.70
CA ASP A 20 -13.04 7.27 16.75
C ASP A 20 -14.23 8.20 16.46
N THR A 21 -13.96 9.47 16.24
CA THR A 21 -14.97 10.51 16.03
C THR A 21 -15.41 10.70 14.60
N LYS A 22 -14.66 10.13 13.65
CA LYS A 22 -14.84 10.32 12.19
C LYS A 22 -14.75 11.81 11.76
N LYS A 23 -14.08 12.66 12.57
CA LYS A 23 -13.80 14.05 12.21
C LYS A 23 -12.68 14.14 11.20
N ILE A 24 -12.88 14.93 10.15
CA ILE A 24 -11.88 15.24 9.12
C ILE A 24 -11.00 16.38 9.62
N HIS A 25 -9.69 16.20 9.57
CA HIS A 25 -8.68 17.17 9.98
C HIS A 25 -7.91 17.78 8.84
N TYR A 26 -7.78 17.05 7.75
CA TYR A 26 -7.17 17.51 6.50
C TYR A 26 -7.83 16.80 5.33
N TRP A 27 -8.14 17.54 4.27
CA TRP A 27 -8.79 16.98 3.09
C TRP A 27 -8.47 17.80 1.87
N ASP A 28 -7.79 17.20 0.89
CA ASP A 28 -7.31 17.89 -0.29
C ASP A 28 -7.18 16.95 -1.49
N VAL A 29 -7.30 17.53 -2.69
CA VAL A 29 -6.91 16.90 -3.95
C VAL A 29 -5.93 17.84 -4.65
N SER A 30 -4.70 17.41 -4.75
CA SER A 30 -3.63 18.18 -5.38
C SER A 30 -2.85 17.32 -6.36
N GLY A 31 -2.54 17.88 -7.52
CA GLY A 31 -1.60 17.26 -8.46
C GLY A 31 -0.18 17.32 -7.94
N VAL A 32 0.59 16.28 -8.19
CA VAL A 32 2.05 16.39 -8.07
C VAL A 32 2.51 17.45 -9.07
N PRO A 33 3.32 18.44 -8.66
CA PRO A 33 3.81 19.48 -9.57
C PRO A 33 4.38 18.88 -10.85
N PRO A 34 4.23 19.55 -12.00
CA PRO A 34 4.71 19.04 -13.27
C PRO A 34 6.18 18.65 -13.14
N MET A 35 6.53 17.51 -13.76
CA MET A 35 7.87 16.94 -13.70
C MET A 35 8.91 17.98 -14.09
N HIS A 36 9.71 18.38 -13.13
CA HIS A 36 11.00 19.02 -13.40
C HIS A 36 11.99 18.00 -13.97
N ALA A 37 13.17 18.45 -14.37
CA ALA A 37 14.28 17.61 -14.79
C ALA A 37 14.58 16.44 -13.81
N ASP A 38 14.21 16.60 -12.54
CA ASP A 38 14.40 15.62 -11.47
C ASP A 38 13.48 14.36 -11.57
N GLY A 39 12.42 14.43 -12.38
CA GLY A 39 11.46 13.32 -12.54
C GLY A 39 10.33 13.28 -11.48
N LEU A 40 9.45 12.31 -11.62
CA LEU A 40 8.21 12.17 -10.85
C LEU A 40 8.44 11.99 -9.34
N PHE A 41 9.33 11.09 -8.95
CA PHE A 41 9.47 10.71 -7.53
C PHE A 41 10.11 11.79 -6.66
N PRO A 42 11.15 12.52 -7.09
CA PRO A 42 11.63 13.69 -6.38
C PRO A 42 10.57 14.79 -6.21
N CYS A 43 9.76 15.05 -7.27
CA CYS A 43 8.64 15.99 -7.16
C CYS A 43 7.58 15.53 -6.18
N MET A 44 7.25 14.25 -6.20
CA MET A 44 6.30 13.65 -5.25
C MET A 44 6.83 13.70 -3.82
N LYS A 45 8.12 13.42 -3.61
CA LYS A 45 8.73 13.55 -2.29
C LYS A 45 8.57 14.97 -1.74
N ARG A 46 8.95 15.99 -2.52
CA ARG A 46 8.78 17.40 -2.10
C ARG A 46 7.32 17.71 -1.75
N HIS A 47 6.39 17.28 -2.59
CA HIS A 47 4.95 17.46 -2.39
C HIS A 47 4.45 16.85 -1.06
N LEU A 48 4.98 15.70 -0.68
CA LEU A 48 4.67 15.07 0.60
C LEU A 48 5.39 15.73 1.77
N ASP A 49 6.66 16.12 1.61
CA ASP A 49 7.46 16.81 2.63
C ASP A 49 6.83 18.15 3.02
N GLU A 50 6.33 18.93 2.05
CA GLU A 50 5.60 20.17 2.29
C GLU A 50 4.34 20.00 3.15
N ARG A 51 3.79 18.79 3.16
CA ARG A 51 2.59 18.40 3.94
C ARG A 51 2.92 17.60 5.20
N SER A 52 4.19 17.41 5.49
CA SER A 52 4.66 16.55 6.59
C SER A 52 4.09 16.94 7.96
N ALA A 53 3.83 18.23 8.19
CA ALA A 53 3.21 18.72 9.40
C ALA A 53 1.81 18.08 9.65
N HIS A 54 1.03 17.85 8.60
CA HIS A 54 -0.27 17.19 8.71
C HIS A 54 -0.14 15.71 9.07
N PHE A 55 0.98 15.08 8.74
CA PHE A 55 1.20 13.65 8.94
C PHE A 55 1.73 13.29 10.33
N GLN A 56 2.10 14.27 11.16
CA GLN A 56 2.67 14.01 12.48
C GLN A 56 1.76 13.18 13.38
N SER A 57 0.47 13.51 13.43
CA SER A 57 -0.53 12.79 14.23
C SER A 57 -1.07 11.51 13.57
N VAL A 58 -0.69 11.23 12.33
CA VAL A 58 -1.10 10.04 11.60
C VAL A 58 -0.31 8.84 12.10
N ARG A 59 -1.02 7.77 12.47
CA ARG A 59 -0.43 6.47 12.79
C ARG A 59 -0.55 5.50 11.63
N THR A 60 -1.75 5.38 11.08
CA THR A 60 -2.05 4.43 10.01
C THR A 60 -2.28 5.17 8.69
N VAL A 61 -1.70 4.67 7.62
CA VAL A 61 -1.89 5.16 6.25
C VAL A 61 -2.51 4.06 5.42
N ILE A 62 -3.64 4.35 4.78
CA ILE A 62 -4.24 3.45 3.81
C ILE A 62 -4.08 4.03 2.41
N ILE A 63 -3.57 3.21 1.51
CA ILE A 63 -3.31 3.57 0.12
C ILE A 63 -4.19 2.70 -0.77
N GLU A 64 -4.91 3.31 -1.70
CA GLU A 64 -5.72 2.55 -2.65
C GLU A 64 -4.86 1.61 -3.48
N LYS A 65 -5.26 0.33 -3.52
CA LYS A 65 -4.60 -0.69 -4.33
C LYS A 65 -4.75 -0.37 -5.82
N GLN A 66 -3.64 -0.22 -6.52
CA GLN A 66 -3.63 0.05 -7.94
C GLN A 66 -3.48 -1.23 -8.78
N PRO A 67 -4.08 -1.26 -9.98
CA PRO A 67 -3.97 -2.41 -10.87
C PRO A 67 -2.54 -2.68 -11.32
N ASP A 68 -2.09 -3.93 -11.28
CA ASP A 68 -0.73 -4.33 -11.68
C ASP A 68 -0.43 -4.08 -13.17
N LYS A 69 -1.49 -4.04 -14.01
CA LYS A 69 -1.37 -3.74 -15.44
C LYS A 69 -0.94 -2.30 -15.73
N ASN A 70 -1.27 -1.36 -14.85
CA ASN A 70 -0.87 0.04 -14.97
C ASN A 70 0.41 0.31 -14.17
N ARG A 71 1.56 0.00 -14.78
CA ARG A 71 2.87 0.08 -14.12
C ARG A 71 3.19 1.49 -13.59
N GLY A 72 2.79 2.54 -14.31
CA GLY A 72 3.05 3.92 -13.91
C GLY A 72 2.38 4.29 -12.60
N ILE A 73 1.07 4.05 -12.48
CA ILE A 73 0.36 4.36 -11.23
C ILE A 73 0.70 3.37 -10.10
N LYS A 74 1.04 2.13 -10.46
CA LYS A 74 1.52 1.13 -9.50
C LYS A 74 2.86 1.50 -8.87
N SER A 75 3.76 2.12 -9.63
CA SER A 75 5.02 2.63 -9.09
C SER A 75 4.80 3.79 -8.11
N VAL A 76 3.75 4.61 -8.33
CA VAL A 76 3.33 5.65 -7.38
C VAL A 76 2.82 5.04 -6.07
N GLU A 77 1.98 4.01 -6.13
CA GLU A 77 1.54 3.25 -4.94
C GLU A 77 2.73 2.74 -4.13
N HIS A 78 3.72 2.12 -4.81
CA HIS A 78 4.92 1.61 -4.14
C HIS A 78 5.78 2.72 -3.53
N PHE A 79 5.89 3.86 -4.21
CA PHE A 79 6.62 5.01 -3.69
C PHE A 79 5.95 5.58 -2.44
N LEU A 80 4.63 5.77 -2.46
CA LEU A 80 3.85 6.22 -1.30
C LEU A 80 3.99 5.25 -0.13
N HIS A 81 3.89 3.93 -0.41
CA HIS A 81 4.09 2.91 0.61
C HIS A 81 5.46 3.02 1.26
N ALA A 82 6.54 3.07 0.46
CA ALA A 82 7.89 3.21 0.97
C ALA A 82 8.10 4.52 1.74
N TYR A 83 7.58 5.64 1.22
CA TYR A 83 7.69 6.94 1.87
C TYR A 83 7.11 6.92 3.28
N PHE A 84 5.88 6.45 3.46
CA PHE A 84 5.25 6.42 4.78
C PHE A 84 5.84 5.35 5.70
N LEU A 85 6.33 4.24 5.16
CA LEU A 85 7.00 3.20 5.93
C LEU A 85 8.31 3.71 6.57
N VAL A 86 9.13 4.47 5.82
CA VAL A 86 10.38 5.05 6.36
C VAL A 86 10.13 6.21 7.33
N HIS A 87 8.91 6.73 7.39
CA HIS A 87 8.44 7.69 8.39
C HIS A 87 7.67 7.02 9.54
N ASP A 88 7.92 5.73 9.80
CA ASP A 88 7.36 4.95 10.92
C ASP A 88 5.82 4.92 10.97
N LYS A 89 5.16 4.89 9.80
CA LYS A 89 3.71 4.74 9.71
C LYS A 89 3.31 3.29 9.44
N ASP A 90 2.19 2.87 10.02
CA ASP A 90 1.55 1.59 9.69
C ASP A 90 0.87 1.72 8.31
N VAL A 91 1.44 1.13 7.25
CA VAL A 91 0.91 1.29 5.89
C VAL A 91 0.12 0.06 5.46
N VAL A 92 -1.10 0.30 4.96
CA VAL A 92 -2.00 -0.75 4.47
C VAL A 92 -2.44 -0.45 3.04
N ILE A 93 -2.25 -1.40 2.13
CA ILE A 93 -2.82 -1.32 0.78
C ILE A 93 -4.26 -1.81 0.83
N TRP A 94 -5.21 -0.92 0.50
CA TRP A 94 -6.64 -1.17 0.63
C TRP A 94 -7.31 -1.33 -0.73
N ASP A 95 -8.16 -2.36 -0.87
CA ASP A 95 -8.82 -2.62 -2.15
C ASP A 95 -10.01 -1.68 -2.36
N ALA A 96 -10.06 -1.03 -3.53
CA ALA A 96 -11.12 -0.08 -3.91
C ALA A 96 -12.54 -0.68 -3.83
N ARG A 97 -12.69 -2.02 -3.92
CA ARG A 97 -13.98 -2.71 -3.79
C ARG A 97 -14.67 -2.47 -2.46
N HIS A 98 -13.91 -2.16 -1.43
CA HIS A 98 -14.46 -1.89 -0.11
C HIS A 98 -15.09 -0.49 0.03
N LYS A 99 -14.79 0.46 -0.88
CA LYS A 99 -15.34 1.83 -0.82
C LYS A 99 -16.88 1.82 -0.96
N ILE A 100 -17.39 1.09 -1.95
CA ILE A 100 -18.83 0.98 -2.26
C ILE A 100 -19.16 -0.49 -2.54
N PRO A 101 -19.28 -1.34 -1.52
CA PRO A 101 -19.39 -2.79 -1.69
C PRO A 101 -20.70 -3.25 -2.35
N ASP A 102 -21.76 -2.47 -2.27
CA ASP A 102 -23.10 -2.78 -2.82
C ASP A 102 -23.25 -2.45 -4.31
N VAL A 103 -22.30 -1.76 -4.93
CA VAL A 103 -22.29 -1.51 -6.37
C VAL A 103 -21.31 -2.44 -7.07
N VAL A 104 -21.79 -3.64 -7.42
CA VAL A 104 -20.98 -4.73 -7.98
C VAL A 104 -21.06 -4.76 -9.51
N GLY A 105 -20.04 -5.29 -10.16
CA GLY A 105 -20.00 -5.57 -11.60
C GLY A 105 -19.03 -4.70 -12.38
N PRO A 106 -18.60 -5.18 -13.56
CA PRO A 106 -17.71 -4.49 -14.48
C PRO A 106 -18.49 -3.51 -15.39
N GLY A 107 -17.74 -2.70 -16.12
CA GLY A 107 -18.26 -1.84 -17.17
C GLY A 107 -18.47 -0.39 -16.75
N ARG A 108 -18.63 0.47 -17.79
CA ARG A 108 -18.69 1.93 -17.63
C ARG A 108 -19.89 2.39 -16.81
N ALA A 109 -21.05 1.76 -16.97
CA ALA A 109 -22.26 2.11 -16.24
C ALA A 109 -22.09 1.88 -14.73
N GLN A 110 -21.53 0.75 -14.33
CA GLN A 110 -21.24 0.44 -12.92
C GLN A 110 -20.16 1.35 -12.34
N TYR A 111 -19.15 1.70 -13.13
CA TYR A 111 -18.14 2.69 -12.73
C TYR A 111 -18.77 4.06 -12.43
N ILE A 112 -19.63 4.57 -13.32
CA ILE A 112 -20.36 5.84 -13.11
C ILE A 112 -21.24 5.74 -11.86
N LYS A 113 -21.97 4.63 -11.71
CA LYS A 113 -22.81 4.39 -10.53
C LYS A 113 -22.00 4.44 -9.24
N ARG A 114 -20.83 3.75 -9.17
CA ARG A 114 -19.95 3.81 -8.00
C ARG A 114 -19.51 5.23 -7.67
N LYS A 115 -19.09 6.01 -8.68
CA LYS A 115 -18.68 7.42 -8.47
C LYS A 115 -19.83 8.27 -7.91
N ASN A 116 -21.01 8.18 -8.50
CA ASN A 116 -22.15 8.95 -8.02
C ASN A 116 -22.57 8.54 -6.61
N THR A 117 -22.57 7.23 -6.32
CA THR A 117 -22.87 6.72 -4.98
C THR A 117 -21.80 7.16 -3.96
N SER A 118 -20.52 7.19 -4.34
CA SER A 118 -19.44 7.68 -3.49
C SER A 118 -19.64 9.16 -3.12
N ILE A 119 -19.96 10.01 -4.11
CA ILE A 119 -20.24 11.44 -3.91
C ILE A 119 -21.45 11.65 -3.00
N GLU A 120 -22.56 10.93 -3.24
CA GLU A 120 -23.80 11.04 -2.47
C GLU A 120 -23.60 10.64 -1.02
N ARG A 121 -22.96 9.50 -0.77
CA ARG A 121 -22.64 9.02 0.59
C ARG A 121 -21.69 9.94 1.32
N CYS A 122 -20.71 10.49 0.62
CA CYS A 122 -19.81 11.47 1.19
C CYS A 122 -20.57 12.72 1.62
N ARG A 123 -21.50 13.23 0.81
CA ARG A 123 -22.34 14.38 1.13
C ARG A 123 -23.16 14.14 2.40
N LEU A 124 -23.87 13.02 2.50
CA LEU A 124 -24.63 12.66 3.69
C LEU A 124 -23.74 12.56 4.92
N PHE A 125 -22.58 11.93 4.81
CA PHE A 125 -21.62 11.85 5.91
C PHE A 125 -21.14 13.22 6.38
N LEU A 126 -20.87 14.15 5.45
CA LEU A 126 -20.47 15.52 5.80
C LEU A 126 -21.59 16.27 6.52
N GLU A 127 -22.82 16.16 6.04
CA GLU A 127 -24.00 16.80 6.65
C GLU A 127 -24.23 16.32 8.10
N GLU A 128 -23.94 15.06 8.39
CA GLU A 128 -24.09 14.52 9.74
C GLU A 128 -22.94 14.86 10.67
N THR A 129 -21.69 14.76 10.16
CA THR A 129 -20.52 14.69 11.06
C THR A 129 -19.49 15.79 10.84
N ASN A 130 -19.43 16.39 9.63
CA ASN A 130 -18.35 17.29 9.21
C ASN A 130 -18.89 18.48 8.39
N LYS A 131 -19.90 19.15 8.90
CA LYS A 131 -20.62 20.25 8.20
C LYS A 131 -19.70 21.35 7.70
N GLU A 132 -18.61 21.60 8.41
CA GLU A 132 -17.58 22.58 8.06
C GLU A 132 -16.91 22.30 6.72
N HIS A 133 -16.93 21.05 6.26
CA HIS A 133 -16.35 20.63 4.98
C HIS A 133 -17.35 20.61 3.79
N CYS A 134 -18.64 20.82 4.03
CA CYS A 134 -19.67 20.77 2.96
C CYS A 134 -19.39 21.80 1.86
N ALA A 135 -19.10 23.04 2.23
CA ALA A 135 -18.82 24.10 1.26
C ALA A 135 -17.57 23.81 0.42
N HIS A 136 -16.50 23.32 1.05
CA HIS A 136 -15.28 22.89 0.35
C HIS A 136 -15.58 21.77 -0.65
N PHE A 137 -16.33 20.75 -0.21
CA PHE A 137 -16.71 19.61 -1.07
C PHE A 137 -17.55 20.04 -2.27
N GLU A 138 -18.58 20.87 -2.04
CA GLU A 138 -19.48 21.31 -3.13
C GLU A 138 -18.79 22.25 -4.12
N ALA A 139 -17.84 23.05 -3.70
CA ALA A 139 -17.08 23.93 -4.59
C ALA A 139 -15.99 23.19 -5.39
N HIS A 140 -15.59 21.98 -4.97
CA HIS A 140 -14.45 21.30 -5.57
C HIS A 140 -14.81 20.63 -6.91
N LYS A 141 -13.95 20.83 -7.94
CA LYS A 141 -14.18 20.23 -9.28
C LYS A 141 -14.03 18.71 -9.31
N LYS A 142 -13.24 18.16 -8.40
CA LYS A 142 -12.93 16.72 -8.28
C LYS A 142 -13.56 16.11 -7.02
N LYS A 143 -14.89 16.24 -6.93
CA LYS A 143 -15.68 15.70 -5.82
C LYS A 143 -15.56 14.18 -5.69
N ASP A 144 -15.42 13.48 -6.81
CA ASP A 144 -15.23 12.03 -6.86
C ASP A 144 -13.93 11.60 -6.17
N ASP A 145 -12.82 12.27 -6.43
CA ASP A 145 -11.52 11.94 -5.84
C ASP A 145 -11.52 12.27 -4.33
N LEU A 146 -12.15 13.39 -3.91
CA LEU A 146 -12.37 13.71 -2.49
C LEU A 146 -13.23 12.63 -1.82
N ALA A 147 -14.40 12.32 -2.39
CA ALA A 147 -15.34 11.34 -1.82
C ALA A 147 -14.67 9.96 -1.66
N ASP A 148 -13.87 9.55 -2.63
CA ASP A 148 -13.21 8.26 -2.62
C ASP A 148 -12.25 8.11 -1.43
N THR A 149 -11.55 9.17 -1.00
CA THR A 149 -10.70 9.11 0.19
C THR A 149 -11.49 8.95 1.48
N VAL A 150 -12.64 9.61 1.60
CA VAL A 150 -13.53 9.48 2.76
C VAL A 150 -14.17 8.09 2.81
N MET A 151 -14.75 7.62 1.69
CA MET A 151 -15.37 6.30 1.62
C MET A 151 -14.36 5.19 1.91
N GLN A 152 -13.13 5.33 1.42
CA GLN A 152 -12.04 4.42 1.72
C GLN A 152 -11.71 4.40 3.21
N ALA A 153 -11.59 5.57 3.85
CA ALA A 153 -11.32 5.69 5.27
C ALA A 153 -12.42 5.05 6.11
N LEU A 154 -13.69 5.36 5.82
CA LEU A 154 -14.84 4.81 6.53
C LEU A 154 -14.91 3.29 6.40
N SER A 155 -14.74 2.75 5.19
CA SER A 155 -14.73 1.29 4.97
C SER A 155 -13.64 0.58 5.76
N PHE A 156 -12.47 1.19 5.89
CA PHE A 156 -11.38 0.65 6.67
C PHE A 156 -11.65 0.71 8.18
N ILE A 157 -12.19 1.82 8.68
CA ILE A 157 -12.56 2.00 10.09
C ILE A 157 -13.61 0.96 10.49
N ASP A 158 -14.65 0.79 9.66
CA ASP A 158 -15.74 -0.14 9.95
C ASP A 158 -15.25 -1.60 9.89
N ALA A 159 -14.44 -1.98 8.92
CA ALA A 159 -13.84 -3.31 8.86
C ALA A 159 -12.95 -3.65 10.07
N ARG A 160 -12.37 -2.65 10.74
CA ARG A 160 -11.59 -2.85 11.98
C ARG A 160 -12.43 -2.94 13.24
N LYS A 161 -13.63 -2.39 13.26
CA LYS A 161 -14.57 -2.54 14.38
C LYS A 161 -15.07 -3.98 14.48
N ASP A 162 -15.28 -4.63 13.34
CA ASP A 162 -15.75 -6.01 13.26
C ASP A 162 -14.63 -7.04 13.44
N ALA A 163 -13.37 -6.62 13.43
CA ALA A 163 -12.24 -7.51 13.65
C ALA A 163 -12.02 -7.73 15.16
N PRO A 164 -11.98 -8.99 15.62
CA PRO A 164 -11.65 -9.28 17.02
C PRO A 164 -10.26 -8.70 17.36
N PRO A 165 -10.03 -8.21 18.59
CA PRO A 165 -8.77 -7.63 19.01
C PRO A 165 -7.71 -8.72 19.18
N THR A 166 -7.13 -9.16 18.08
CA THR A 166 -5.93 -10.01 18.12
C THR A 166 -4.88 -9.44 17.19
N PRO A 167 -3.66 -9.20 17.68
CA PRO A 167 -2.53 -9.04 16.80
C PRO A 167 -2.38 -10.39 16.09
N LYS A 168 -2.82 -10.47 14.84
CA LYS A 168 -2.43 -11.60 14.00
C LYS A 168 -0.94 -11.43 13.75
N THR A 169 -0.12 -12.06 14.59
CA THR A 169 1.22 -12.46 14.18
C THR A 169 1.05 -13.06 12.80
N PRO A 170 1.73 -12.56 11.77
CA PRO A 170 1.57 -13.10 10.43
C PRO A 170 1.91 -14.58 10.51
N THR A 171 0.89 -15.42 10.43
CA THR A 171 1.08 -16.87 10.31
C THR A 171 1.93 -17.06 9.06
N PRO A 172 3.10 -17.71 9.14
CA PRO A 172 3.91 -17.97 7.97
C PRO A 172 3.02 -18.65 6.94
N ARG A 173 2.72 -17.95 5.84
CA ARG A 173 1.93 -18.54 4.76
C ARG A 173 2.68 -19.76 4.29
N LYS A 174 2.03 -20.94 4.34
CA LYS A 174 2.58 -22.12 3.68
C LYS A 174 2.92 -21.70 2.24
N PRO A 175 4.15 -21.91 1.77
CA PRO A 175 4.53 -21.57 0.41
C PRO A 175 3.55 -22.23 -0.56
N THR A 176 2.90 -21.45 -1.42
CA THR A 176 2.13 -22.03 -2.52
C THR A 176 3.09 -22.78 -3.45
N GLU A 177 2.61 -23.81 -4.14
CA GLU A 177 3.43 -24.64 -5.06
C GLU A 177 4.27 -23.80 -6.07
N ASN A 178 3.79 -22.61 -6.43
CA ASN A 178 4.51 -21.67 -7.29
C ASN A 178 5.68 -20.94 -6.57
N GLN A 179 5.64 -20.77 -5.25
CA GLN A 179 6.76 -20.16 -4.50
C GLN A 179 7.91 -21.16 -4.32
N THR A 180 7.62 -22.48 -4.39
CA THR A 180 8.65 -23.51 -4.38
C THR A 180 9.47 -23.54 -5.68
N ARG A 181 9.09 -22.80 -6.73
CA ARG A 181 9.81 -22.71 -8.01
C ARG A 181 10.90 -21.64 -8.06
N THR A 182 11.05 -20.79 -7.03
CA THR A 182 12.11 -19.79 -7.02
C THR A 182 13.47 -20.47 -6.93
N LYS A 183 14.32 -20.30 -7.95
CA LYS A 183 15.69 -20.85 -8.00
C LYS A 183 16.56 -20.06 -7.01
N TYR A 184 17.31 -20.75 -6.19
CA TYR A 184 18.32 -20.09 -5.39
C TYR A 184 19.47 -19.60 -6.28
N SER A 185 19.84 -18.32 -6.12
CA SER A 185 21.09 -17.80 -6.70
C SER A 185 22.29 -18.35 -5.92
N LYS A 186 23.50 -18.25 -6.53
CA LYS A 186 24.76 -18.62 -5.85
C LYS A 186 24.87 -17.95 -4.48
N ALA A 187 24.60 -16.64 -4.39
CA ALA A 187 24.65 -15.90 -3.12
C ALA A 187 23.63 -16.40 -2.09
N ASN A 188 22.43 -16.78 -2.53
CA ASN A 188 21.42 -17.35 -1.66
C ASN A 188 21.80 -18.74 -1.13
N LEU A 189 22.42 -19.57 -1.97
CA LEU A 189 22.96 -20.87 -1.55
C LEU A 189 24.06 -20.69 -0.49
N ALA A 190 24.97 -19.73 -0.68
CA ALA A 190 26.00 -19.39 0.30
C ALA A 190 25.42 -18.89 1.62
N TYR A 191 24.40 -18.01 1.57
CA TYR A 191 23.70 -17.53 2.76
C TYR A 191 23.00 -18.67 3.52
N LEU A 192 22.26 -19.53 2.83
CA LEU A 192 21.57 -20.67 3.45
C LEU A 192 22.55 -21.65 4.09
N TYR A 193 23.69 -21.89 3.45
CA TYR A 193 24.75 -22.70 4.02
C TYR A 193 25.35 -22.07 5.29
N LYS A 194 25.70 -20.78 5.23
CA LYS A 194 26.29 -20.03 6.37
C LYS A 194 25.36 -19.96 7.58
N THR A 195 24.04 -19.87 7.36
CA THR A 195 23.05 -19.77 8.43
C THR A 195 22.59 -21.12 8.96
N ASN A 196 23.21 -22.21 8.50
CA ASN A 196 22.82 -23.58 8.84
C ASN A 196 21.33 -23.87 8.61
N ALA A 197 20.72 -23.18 7.62
CA ALA A 197 19.36 -23.41 7.24
C ALA A 197 19.21 -24.81 6.60
N LYS A 198 18.03 -25.42 6.78
CA LYS A 198 17.76 -26.78 6.32
C LYS A 198 18.11 -26.97 4.85
N GLN A 199 19.09 -27.82 4.58
CA GLN A 199 19.54 -28.18 3.23
C GLN A 199 18.60 -29.22 2.63
N ASP A 200 17.42 -28.75 2.20
CA ASP A 200 16.38 -29.58 1.62
C ASP A 200 16.72 -30.10 0.20
N ALA A 201 15.85 -30.93 -0.35
CA ALA A 201 16.02 -31.46 -1.70
C ALA A 201 16.15 -30.37 -2.77
N ARG A 202 15.59 -29.19 -2.54
CA ARG A 202 15.69 -28.06 -3.43
C ARG A 202 17.04 -27.38 -3.35
N PHE A 203 17.58 -27.16 -2.16
CA PHE A 203 18.93 -26.67 -1.97
C PHE A 203 19.94 -27.53 -2.76
N LYS A 204 19.86 -28.86 -2.58
CA LYS A 204 20.71 -29.83 -3.29
C LYS A 204 20.56 -29.75 -4.82
N LYS A 205 19.32 -29.60 -5.32
CA LYS A 205 19.03 -29.46 -6.75
C LYS A 205 19.59 -28.16 -7.33
N ASP A 206 19.44 -27.05 -6.62
CA ASP A 206 19.91 -25.73 -7.06
C ASP A 206 21.44 -25.59 -6.88
N LEU A 207 22.03 -26.25 -5.86
CA LEU A 207 23.48 -26.38 -5.72
C LEU A 207 24.10 -27.08 -6.94
N ALA A 208 23.55 -28.21 -7.35
CA ALA A 208 24.04 -28.99 -8.49
C ALA A 208 23.96 -28.27 -9.85
N ARG A 209 23.30 -27.10 -9.91
CA ARG A 209 23.28 -26.24 -11.13
C ARG A 209 24.52 -25.39 -11.27
N TYR A 210 25.17 -25.06 -10.18
CA TYR A 210 26.26 -24.10 -10.15
C TYR A 210 27.60 -24.75 -9.74
N TYR A 211 27.54 -25.87 -9.04
CA TYR A 211 28.68 -26.51 -8.38
C TYR A 211 28.61 -28.03 -8.48
N SER A 212 29.75 -28.69 -8.55
CA SER A 212 29.84 -30.15 -8.42
C SER A 212 29.57 -30.64 -6.99
N GLY A 213 29.70 -29.76 -5.99
CA GLY A 213 29.43 -30.06 -4.59
C GLY A 213 29.56 -28.86 -3.65
N LEU A 214 29.34 -29.09 -2.37
CA LEU A 214 29.43 -28.05 -1.33
C LEU A 214 30.82 -27.43 -1.19
N ASP A 215 31.86 -28.20 -1.41
CA ASP A 215 33.25 -27.70 -1.27
C ASP A 215 33.58 -26.57 -2.27
N GLU A 216 33.02 -26.60 -3.46
CA GLU A 216 33.16 -25.52 -4.44
C GLU A 216 32.43 -24.25 -4.01
N LEU A 217 31.20 -24.39 -3.47
CA LEU A 217 30.45 -23.26 -2.91
C LEU A 217 31.23 -22.62 -1.74
N ILE A 218 31.74 -23.46 -0.83
CA ILE A 218 32.52 -23.03 0.34
C ILE A 218 33.75 -22.24 -0.12
N LYS A 219 34.48 -22.75 -1.12
CA LYS A 219 35.69 -22.15 -1.67
C LYS A 219 35.37 -20.80 -2.36
N GLU A 220 34.31 -20.74 -3.21
CA GLU A 220 33.96 -19.50 -3.92
C GLU A 220 33.57 -18.36 -2.99
N PHE A 221 32.88 -18.64 -1.89
CA PHE A 221 32.43 -17.63 -0.94
C PHE A 221 33.27 -17.52 0.35
N GLY A 222 34.40 -18.24 0.45
CA GLY A 222 35.28 -18.20 1.62
C GLY A 222 34.58 -18.60 2.92
N LEU A 223 33.68 -19.58 2.87
CA LEU A 223 32.88 -20.02 4.02
C LEU A 223 33.65 -21.05 4.86
N SER A 224 33.39 -21.07 6.17
CA SER A 224 33.89 -22.15 7.04
C SER A 224 32.97 -23.38 6.90
N LYS A 225 33.57 -24.59 6.95
CA LYS A 225 32.77 -25.82 7.02
C LYS A 225 31.92 -25.80 8.30
N VAL A 226 30.63 -25.92 8.17
CA VAL A 226 29.74 -26.10 9.32
C VAL A 226 29.98 -27.52 9.79
N ASN A 227 30.49 -27.68 11.02
CA ASN A 227 30.68 -29.00 11.62
C ASN A 227 29.33 -29.70 11.71
N GLU A 228 29.29 -30.95 11.20
CA GLU A 228 28.17 -31.86 11.35
C GLU A 228 27.83 -32.17 12.81
#